data_c17493913775467049077c2bc32f6519
#
_entry.id   c17493913775467049077c2bc32f6519
#
_cell.length_a   1.000
_cell.length_b   1.000
_cell.length_c   1.000
_cell.angle_alpha   90.00
_cell.angle_beta   90.00
_cell.angle_gamma   90.00
#
_symmetry.space_group_name_H-M   'P 1'
#
loop_
_entity.id
_entity.type
_entity.pdbx_description
1 polymer ?
#
loop_
_entity_poly.entity_id
_entity_poly.type
_entity_poly.pdbx_seq_one_letter_code
_entity_poly.pdbx_strand_id
1 'polypeptide(L)'
;SDNTRVQSGQETTFDGNRYSLQLTQVLFNWQAFAARAQAVLREDQAEQLYYSELAILLTDVAEKFFDTLQARDALDSIASEYEAVSNQLQQIESLYARQLAQITDLYQAQASLASVEAQQIQLESRLDIQLEALRSVSGIEPGELFRLAEGAKVPPLENNLHYWVDQAEKNNHSIKAQRLVFEASKKMISQRRGAYMPQVSLVLQRQDSDVGFDNMPLQRSDNTYIGVDVSVPIYAGGSNRAAVREANSQSLIAENELRG
;
A
#
# COMPACT_ATOMS: atom_id res chain seq x y z
N SER A 1 75.83 -25.18 -30.04
CA SER A 1 75.52 -23.79 -30.07
C SER A 1 74.13 -23.58 -30.67
N ASP A 2 73.22 -23.58 -29.82
CA ASP A 2 71.80 -23.42 -30.13
C ASP A 2 71.48 -21.98 -30.47
N ASN A 3 70.99 -21.72 -31.65
CA ASN A 3 70.65 -20.44 -32.17
C ASN A 3 69.12 -20.29 -32.05
N THR A 4 68.62 -20.09 -30.83
CA THR A 4 67.20 -19.73 -30.59
C THR A 4 67.01 -18.25 -30.94
N ARG A 5 66.58 -17.99 -32.17
CA ARG A 5 66.06 -16.69 -32.55
C ARG A 5 64.70 -16.49 -31.83
N VAL A 6 64.74 -15.76 -30.75
CA VAL A 6 63.55 -15.15 -30.18
C VAL A 6 63.13 -14.06 -31.16
N GLN A 7 62.11 -14.30 -31.96
CA GLN A 7 61.41 -13.26 -32.71
C GLN A 7 60.75 -12.34 -31.67
N SER A 8 61.34 -11.18 -31.44
CA SER A 8 60.71 -10.11 -30.68
C SER A 8 59.42 -9.75 -31.43
N GLY A 9 58.27 -10.14 -30.86
CA GLY A 9 56.97 -9.70 -31.38
C GLY A 9 56.92 -8.18 -31.28
N GLN A 10 56.95 -7.50 -32.40
CA GLN A 10 56.74 -6.06 -32.49
C GLN A 10 55.26 -5.86 -32.21
N GLU A 11 54.97 -5.26 -31.05
CA GLU A 11 53.62 -4.86 -30.65
C GLU A 11 53.19 -3.72 -31.57
N THR A 12 52.27 -3.98 -32.47
CA THR A 12 51.74 -2.98 -33.41
C THR A 12 50.36 -2.57 -32.94
N THR A 13 50.20 -1.32 -32.55
CA THR A 13 48.90 -0.73 -32.12
C THR A 13 48.16 -0.17 -33.33
N PHE A 14 46.90 -0.56 -33.50
CA PHE A 14 46.03 -0.05 -34.57
C PHE A 14 44.85 0.67 -33.94
N ASP A 15 44.58 1.87 -34.41
CA ASP A 15 43.34 2.60 -34.07
C ASP A 15 42.24 2.10 -35.01
N GLY A 16 41.14 1.65 -34.44
CA GLY A 16 40.01 1.19 -35.22
C GLY A 16 38.68 1.53 -34.57
N ASN A 17 37.69 1.78 -35.42
CA ASN A 17 36.31 2.10 -34.96
C ASN A 17 35.39 0.94 -35.31
N ARG A 18 34.50 0.58 -34.38
CA ARG A 18 33.43 -0.38 -34.59
C ARG A 18 32.09 0.23 -34.19
N TYR A 19 31.18 0.30 -35.14
CA TYR A 19 29.82 0.72 -34.92
C TYR A 19 28.90 -0.47 -35.12
N SER A 20 28.02 -0.74 -34.15
CA SER A 20 27.03 -1.81 -34.27
C SER A 20 25.64 -1.27 -33.84
N LEU A 21 24.65 -1.53 -34.69
CA LEU A 21 23.24 -1.31 -34.40
C LEU A 21 22.54 -2.64 -34.44
N GLN A 22 21.92 -3.05 -33.34
CA GLN A 22 21.16 -4.27 -33.21
C GLN A 22 19.73 -3.98 -32.78
N LEU A 23 18.76 -4.51 -33.54
CA LEU A 23 17.36 -4.55 -33.17
C LEU A 23 16.94 -5.99 -32.95
N THR A 24 16.39 -6.29 -31.78
CA THR A 24 15.85 -7.61 -31.47
C THR A 24 14.37 -7.49 -31.15
N GLN A 25 13.53 -8.13 -31.96
CA GLN A 25 12.08 -8.19 -31.74
C GLN A 25 11.71 -9.60 -31.31
N VAL A 26 11.18 -9.73 -30.08
CA VAL A 26 10.64 -10.99 -29.59
C VAL A 26 9.35 -11.31 -30.36
N LEU A 27 9.32 -12.45 -31.04
CA LEU A 27 8.15 -12.94 -31.77
C LEU A 27 7.33 -13.92 -30.92
N PHE A 28 8.00 -14.79 -30.15
CA PHE A 28 7.36 -15.73 -29.24
C PHE A 28 8.18 -15.91 -27.98
N ASN A 29 7.55 -15.67 -26.83
CA ASN A 29 8.11 -15.94 -25.50
C ASN A 29 6.95 -16.18 -24.52
N TRP A 30 6.73 -17.46 -24.19
CA TRP A 30 5.65 -17.85 -23.29
C TRP A 30 5.78 -17.23 -21.89
N GLN A 31 7.02 -17.10 -21.39
CA GLN A 31 7.27 -16.45 -20.10
C GLN A 31 6.78 -14.99 -20.09
N ALA A 32 7.06 -14.26 -21.17
CA ALA A 32 6.62 -12.86 -21.31
C ALA A 32 5.10 -12.74 -21.41
N PHE A 33 4.44 -13.63 -22.15
CA PHE A 33 2.97 -13.64 -22.21
C PHE A 33 2.32 -13.97 -20.87
N ALA A 34 2.84 -14.97 -20.15
CA ALA A 34 2.34 -15.33 -18.82
C ALA A 34 2.63 -14.23 -17.78
N ALA A 35 3.82 -13.58 -17.87
CA ALA A 35 4.17 -12.44 -17.04
C ALA A 35 3.22 -11.24 -17.25
N ARG A 36 2.88 -10.94 -18.51
CA ARG A 36 1.86 -9.92 -18.82
C ARG A 36 0.51 -10.26 -18.21
N ALA A 37 0.05 -11.50 -18.35
CA ALA A 37 -1.21 -11.94 -17.76
C ALA A 37 -1.21 -11.86 -16.22
N GLN A 38 -0.06 -12.12 -15.59
CA GLN A 38 0.12 -11.94 -14.15
C GLN A 38 0.10 -10.44 -13.76
N ALA A 39 0.73 -9.58 -14.56
CA ALA A 39 0.79 -8.13 -14.30
C ALA A 39 -0.60 -7.48 -14.35
N VAL A 40 -1.47 -7.89 -15.29
CA VAL A 40 -2.87 -7.42 -15.35
C VAL A 40 -3.62 -7.80 -14.07
N LEU A 41 -3.49 -9.04 -13.58
CA LEU A 41 -4.14 -9.45 -12.34
C LEU A 41 -3.61 -8.70 -11.11
N ARG A 42 -2.33 -8.29 -11.12
CA ARG A 42 -1.76 -7.43 -10.07
C ARG A 42 -2.27 -5.98 -10.15
N GLU A 43 -2.50 -5.49 -11.35
CA GLU A 43 -3.16 -4.18 -11.56
C GLU A 43 -4.58 -4.21 -10.98
N ASP A 44 -5.39 -5.21 -11.35
CA ASP A 44 -6.73 -5.42 -10.80
C ASP A 44 -6.71 -5.57 -9.27
N GLN A 45 -5.71 -6.29 -8.72
CA GLN A 45 -5.51 -6.43 -7.27
C GLN A 45 -5.24 -5.07 -6.60
N ALA A 46 -4.37 -4.24 -7.18
CA ALA A 46 -4.05 -2.93 -6.64
C ALA A 46 -5.28 -2.01 -6.64
N GLU A 47 -6.14 -2.10 -7.65
CA GLU A 47 -7.42 -1.40 -7.69
C GLU A 47 -8.35 -1.85 -6.54
N GLN A 48 -8.47 -3.16 -6.30
CA GLN A 48 -9.29 -3.66 -5.20
C GLN A 48 -8.74 -3.25 -3.83
N LEU A 49 -7.41 -3.22 -3.65
CA LEU A 49 -6.79 -2.71 -2.43
C LEU A 49 -7.10 -1.23 -2.21
N TYR A 50 -7.05 -0.42 -3.28
CA TYR A 50 -7.42 0.99 -3.20
C TYR A 50 -8.86 1.16 -2.67
N TYR A 51 -9.84 0.40 -3.19
CA TYR A 51 -11.22 0.47 -2.69
C TYR A 51 -11.36 -0.06 -1.26
N SER A 52 -10.55 -1.04 -0.86
CA SER A 52 -10.51 -1.52 0.52
C SER A 52 -10.02 -0.44 1.47
N GLU A 53 -8.92 0.23 1.14
CA GLU A 53 -8.37 1.33 1.93
C GLU A 53 -9.31 2.54 1.97
N LEU A 54 -9.98 2.84 0.86
CA LEU A 54 -10.99 3.90 0.82
C LEU A 54 -12.17 3.61 1.77
N ALA A 55 -12.63 2.36 1.83
CA ALA A 55 -13.70 1.97 2.76
C ALA A 55 -13.26 2.11 4.24
N ILE A 56 -12.02 1.73 4.54
CA ILE A 56 -11.43 1.91 5.88
C ILE A 56 -11.35 3.40 6.21
N LEU A 57 -10.80 4.20 5.32
CA LEU A 57 -10.69 5.65 5.50
C LEU A 57 -12.05 6.31 5.78
N LEU A 58 -13.09 5.94 5.01
CA LEU A 58 -14.44 6.48 5.22
C LEU A 58 -15.00 6.11 6.61
N THR A 59 -14.72 4.89 7.07
CA THR A 59 -15.12 4.43 8.40
C THR A 59 -14.37 5.20 9.50
N ASP A 60 -13.06 5.37 9.35
CA ASP A 60 -12.22 6.09 10.30
C ASP A 60 -12.63 7.57 10.41
N VAL A 61 -12.90 8.21 9.27
CA VAL A 61 -13.40 9.61 9.26
C VAL A 61 -14.74 9.69 9.99
N ALA A 62 -15.67 8.76 9.73
CA ALA A 62 -16.96 8.73 10.42
C ALA A 62 -16.79 8.51 11.93
N GLU A 63 -15.93 7.58 12.34
CA GLU A 63 -15.62 7.34 13.75
C GLU A 63 -15.07 8.60 14.43
N LYS A 64 -14.05 9.23 13.86
CA LYS A 64 -13.46 10.46 14.42
C LYS A 64 -14.43 11.62 14.44
N PHE A 65 -15.33 11.71 13.45
CA PHE A 65 -16.39 12.69 13.44
C PHE A 65 -17.34 12.51 14.65
N PHE A 66 -17.80 11.28 14.90
CA PHE A 66 -18.68 11.00 16.04
C PHE A 66 -17.97 11.13 17.39
N ASP A 67 -16.69 10.73 17.49
CA ASP A 67 -15.87 10.96 18.69
C ASP A 67 -15.76 12.46 19.02
N THR A 68 -15.60 13.30 18.00
CA THR A 68 -15.55 14.77 18.17
C THR A 68 -16.88 15.32 18.61
N LEU A 69 -17.99 14.85 18.02
CA LEU A 69 -19.34 15.27 18.49
C LEU A 69 -19.58 14.88 19.95
N GLN A 70 -19.20 13.66 20.34
CA GLN A 70 -19.31 13.19 21.72
C GLN A 70 -18.48 14.05 22.69
N ALA A 71 -17.25 14.41 22.31
CA ALA A 71 -16.41 15.28 23.13
C ALA A 71 -17.02 16.67 23.29
N ARG A 72 -17.62 17.22 22.23
CA ARG A 72 -18.34 18.51 22.27
C ARG A 72 -19.58 18.46 23.17
N ASP A 73 -20.40 17.42 23.03
CA ASP A 73 -21.59 17.27 23.86
C ASP A 73 -21.25 17.09 25.35
N ALA A 74 -20.12 16.39 25.63
CA ALA A 74 -19.61 16.27 27.02
C ALA A 74 -19.16 17.62 27.57
N LEU A 75 -18.51 18.47 26.76
CA LEU A 75 -18.11 19.81 27.14
C LEU A 75 -19.34 20.73 27.39
N ASP A 76 -20.34 20.66 26.54
CA ASP A 76 -21.59 21.40 26.73
C ASP A 76 -22.33 20.97 28.02
N SER A 77 -22.29 19.67 28.36
CA SER A 77 -22.88 19.13 29.58
C SER A 77 -22.15 19.60 30.83
N ILE A 78 -20.82 19.58 30.87
CA ILE A 78 -20.06 20.06 32.03
C ILE A 78 -20.17 21.58 32.20
N ALA A 79 -20.33 22.34 31.11
CA ALA A 79 -20.56 23.76 31.18
C ALA A 79 -21.91 24.08 31.92
N SER A 80 -22.94 23.30 31.66
CA SER A 80 -24.23 23.39 32.36
C SER A 80 -24.10 23.01 33.85
N GLU A 81 -23.30 21.99 34.17
CA GLU A 81 -23.02 21.58 35.55
C GLU A 81 -22.24 22.68 36.29
N TYR A 82 -21.22 23.27 35.64
CA TYR A 82 -20.47 24.40 36.19
C TYR A 82 -21.38 25.54 36.60
N GLU A 83 -22.32 25.94 35.75
CA GLU A 83 -23.29 27.02 36.05
C GLU A 83 -24.14 26.66 37.26
N ALA A 84 -24.64 25.40 37.35
CA ALA A 84 -25.45 24.95 38.47
C ALA A 84 -24.66 24.95 39.79
N VAL A 85 -23.44 24.43 39.80
CA VAL A 85 -22.57 24.37 41.01
C VAL A 85 -22.09 25.77 41.41
N SER A 86 -21.80 26.65 40.46
CA SER A 86 -21.46 28.06 40.72
C SER A 86 -22.62 28.80 41.39
N ASN A 87 -23.84 28.64 40.90
CA ASN A 87 -25.04 29.22 41.53
C ASN A 87 -25.27 28.67 42.94
N GLN A 88 -25.01 27.36 43.16
CA GLN A 88 -25.10 26.75 44.50
C GLN A 88 -24.06 27.33 45.45
N LEU A 89 -22.80 27.51 45.00
CA LEU A 89 -21.78 28.20 45.82
C LEU A 89 -22.22 29.59 46.24
N GLN A 90 -22.73 30.40 45.29
CA GLN A 90 -23.21 31.76 45.57
C GLN A 90 -24.34 31.79 46.62
N GLN A 91 -25.25 30.79 46.61
CA GLN A 91 -26.28 30.64 47.63
C GLN A 91 -25.68 30.35 49.02
N ILE A 92 -24.73 29.39 49.09
CA ILE A 92 -24.05 28.99 50.33
C ILE A 92 -23.24 30.16 50.91
N GLU A 93 -22.54 30.92 50.07
CA GLU A 93 -21.82 32.15 50.47
C GLU A 93 -22.77 33.19 51.11
N SER A 94 -23.93 33.40 50.48
CA SER A 94 -24.95 34.30 50.98
C SER A 94 -25.54 33.84 52.34
N LEU A 95 -25.75 32.54 52.52
CA LEU A 95 -26.23 31.96 53.80
C LEU A 95 -25.14 32.05 54.88
N TYR A 96 -23.87 31.76 54.52
CA TYR A 96 -22.74 31.86 55.45
C TYR A 96 -22.55 33.32 55.95
N ALA A 97 -22.64 34.30 55.06
CA ALA A 97 -22.55 35.71 55.39
C ALA A 97 -23.66 36.16 56.40
N ARG A 98 -24.81 35.47 56.37
CA ARG A 98 -25.91 35.70 57.34
C ARG A 98 -25.83 34.77 58.56
N GLN A 99 -24.76 34.01 58.73
CA GLN A 99 -24.57 33.02 59.82
C GLN A 99 -25.60 31.89 59.82
N LEU A 100 -26.17 31.55 58.65
CA LEU A 100 -27.18 30.50 58.49
C LEU A 100 -26.58 29.20 57.87
N ALA A 101 -25.29 29.18 57.50
CA ALA A 101 -24.56 28.03 57.04
C ALA A 101 -23.23 27.86 57.81
N GLN A 102 -22.68 26.65 57.80
CA GLN A 102 -21.39 26.34 58.44
C GLN A 102 -20.23 26.61 57.50
N ILE A 103 -19.04 26.88 58.04
CA ILE A 103 -17.80 27.08 57.26
C ILE A 103 -17.42 25.83 56.45
N THR A 104 -17.77 24.65 56.97
CA THR A 104 -17.59 23.37 56.29
C THR A 104 -18.39 23.26 55.00
N ASP A 105 -19.65 23.79 55.03
CA ASP A 105 -20.52 23.79 53.84
C ASP A 105 -19.96 24.71 52.74
N LEU A 106 -19.40 25.85 53.13
CA LEU A 106 -18.72 26.76 52.21
C LEU A 106 -17.51 26.12 51.53
N TYR A 107 -16.62 25.53 52.35
CA TYR A 107 -15.44 24.85 51.78
C TYR A 107 -15.78 23.64 50.90
N GLN A 108 -16.85 22.92 51.24
CA GLN A 108 -17.31 21.80 50.41
C GLN A 108 -17.87 22.30 49.07
N ALA A 109 -18.63 23.38 49.06
CA ALA A 109 -19.13 23.97 47.80
C ALA A 109 -17.98 24.50 46.91
N GLN A 110 -16.99 25.18 47.53
CA GLN A 110 -15.79 25.63 46.83
C GLN A 110 -15.00 24.46 46.22
N ALA A 111 -14.82 23.37 46.99
CA ALA A 111 -14.16 22.18 46.48
C ALA A 111 -14.92 21.49 45.33
N SER A 112 -16.27 21.49 45.41
CA SER A 112 -17.11 20.99 44.30
C SER A 112 -16.94 21.82 43.05
N LEU A 113 -16.96 23.16 43.15
CA LEU A 113 -16.73 24.03 41.97
C LEU A 113 -15.35 23.80 41.36
N ALA A 114 -14.28 23.76 42.17
CA ALA A 114 -12.94 23.51 41.70
C ALA A 114 -12.81 22.14 41.01
N SER A 115 -13.55 21.11 41.45
CA SER A 115 -13.60 19.78 40.80
C SER A 115 -14.25 19.87 39.42
N VAL A 116 -15.34 20.60 39.26
CA VAL A 116 -16.02 20.77 37.97
C VAL A 116 -15.16 21.60 37.01
N GLU A 117 -14.49 22.65 37.51
CA GLU A 117 -13.53 23.43 36.70
C GLU A 117 -12.39 22.54 36.16
N ALA A 118 -11.82 21.67 36.99
CA ALA A 118 -10.78 20.73 36.56
C ALA A 118 -11.29 19.73 35.50
N GLN A 119 -12.53 19.27 35.64
CA GLN A 119 -13.17 18.40 34.64
C GLN A 119 -13.42 19.13 33.32
N GLN A 120 -13.85 20.38 33.37
CA GLN A 120 -14.08 21.21 32.20
C GLN A 120 -12.78 21.36 31.38
N ILE A 121 -11.66 21.70 32.05
CA ILE A 121 -10.32 21.79 31.38
C ILE A 121 -9.92 20.47 30.73
N GLN A 122 -10.21 19.35 31.38
CA GLN A 122 -9.92 18.03 30.80
C GLN A 122 -10.76 17.75 29.54
N LEU A 123 -12.03 18.11 29.55
CA LEU A 123 -12.93 17.93 28.41
C LEU A 123 -12.60 18.88 27.25
N GLU A 124 -12.18 20.13 27.54
CA GLU A 124 -11.65 21.05 26.54
C GLU A 124 -10.42 20.45 25.83
N SER A 125 -9.45 19.96 26.61
CA SER A 125 -8.28 19.28 26.04
C SER A 125 -8.64 18.03 25.23
N ARG A 126 -9.67 17.28 25.69
CA ARG A 126 -10.15 16.11 24.93
C ARG A 126 -10.78 16.50 23.61
N LEU A 127 -11.57 17.59 23.58
CA LEU A 127 -12.15 18.11 22.34
C LEU A 127 -11.05 18.51 21.34
N ASP A 128 -10.03 19.23 21.81
CA ASP A 128 -8.90 19.63 20.95
C ASP A 128 -8.17 18.43 20.34
N ILE A 129 -7.96 17.37 21.14
CA ILE A 129 -7.35 16.12 20.68
C ILE A 129 -8.23 15.45 19.59
N GLN A 130 -9.55 15.41 19.78
CA GLN A 130 -10.45 14.79 18.81
C GLN A 130 -10.56 15.62 17.52
N LEU A 131 -10.54 16.95 17.61
CA LEU A 131 -10.49 17.82 16.44
C LEU A 131 -9.22 17.59 15.61
N GLU A 132 -8.06 17.48 16.27
CA GLU A 132 -6.80 17.21 15.58
C GLU A 132 -6.77 15.79 15.00
N ALA A 133 -7.36 14.80 15.69
CA ALA A 133 -7.50 13.44 15.15
C ALA A 133 -8.38 13.43 13.89
N LEU A 134 -9.51 14.13 13.90
CA LEU A 134 -10.38 14.27 12.73
C LEU A 134 -9.67 14.97 11.58
N ARG A 135 -8.94 16.06 11.86
CA ARG A 135 -8.11 16.76 10.88
C ARG A 135 -7.06 15.86 10.26
N SER A 136 -6.36 15.07 11.09
CA SER A 136 -5.30 14.16 10.63
C SER A 136 -5.82 13.10 9.65
N VAL A 137 -7.00 12.54 9.90
CA VAL A 137 -7.60 11.49 9.05
C VAL A 137 -8.25 12.09 7.80
N SER A 138 -8.98 13.21 7.95
CA SER A 138 -9.70 13.83 6.82
C SER A 138 -8.80 14.66 5.90
N GLY A 139 -7.65 15.13 6.39
CA GLY A 139 -6.78 16.07 5.70
C GLY A 139 -7.37 17.48 5.55
N ILE A 140 -8.49 17.77 6.18
CA ILE A 140 -9.23 19.04 6.08
C ILE A 140 -9.33 19.66 7.46
N GLU A 141 -9.16 20.98 7.57
CA GLU A 141 -9.43 21.70 8.81
C GLU A 141 -10.91 21.55 9.18
N PRO A 142 -11.27 20.98 10.36
CA PRO A 142 -12.64 20.85 10.76
C PRO A 142 -13.25 22.24 10.98
N GLY A 143 -14.24 22.59 10.18
CA GLY A 143 -15.03 23.79 10.39
C GLY A 143 -16.12 23.58 11.45
N GLU A 144 -17.24 24.27 11.30
CA GLU A 144 -18.40 24.06 12.16
C GLU A 144 -18.99 22.66 11.91
N LEU A 145 -18.98 21.81 12.95
CA LEU A 145 -19.51 20.46 12.87
C LEU A 145 -21.04 20.47 13.07
N PHE A 146 -21.73 19.84 12.13
CA PHE A 146 -23.18 19.66 12.25
C PHE A 146 -23.50 18.62 13.32
N ARG A 147 -24.46 18.93 14.19
CA ARG A 147 -24.98 17.99 15.17
C ARG A 147 -25.96 17.01 14.54
N LEU A 148 -26.09 15.85 15.16
CA LEU A 148 -27.15 14.93 14.80
C LEU A 148 -28.51 15.57 15.08
N ALA A 149 -29.49 15.34 14.18
CA ALA A 149 -30.84 15.78 14.41
C ALA A 149 -31.42 15.13 15.68
N GLU A 150 -32.15 15.88 16.48
CA GLU A 150 -32.87 15.32 17.64
C GLU A 150 -33.81 14.20 17.21
N GLY A 151 -33.70 13.05 17.87
CA GLY A 151 -34.52 11.89 17.56
C GLY A 151 -34.08 11.09 16.34
N ALA A 152 -32.88 11.34 15.79
CA ALA A 152 -32.29 10.49 14.75
C ALA A 152 -32.24 9.02 15.22
N LYS A 153 -32.96 8.15 14.52
CA LYS A 153 -32.98 6.71 14.82
C LYS A 153 -32.10 5.97 13.85
N VAL A 154 -31.19 5.17 14.38
CA VAL A 154 -30.44 4.21 13.56
C VAL A 154 -31.44 3.14 13.09
N PRO A 155 -31.61 2.94 11.77
CA PRO A 155 -32.49 1.89 11.28
C PRO A 155 -31.97 0.52 11.73
N PRO A 156 -32.84 -0.40 12.15
CA PRO A 156 -32.39 -1.75 12.51
C PRO A 156 -31.84 -2.47 11.28
N LEU A 157 -30.82 -3.31 11.48
CA LEU A 157 -30.34 -4.20 10.44
C LEU A 157 -31.42 -5.25 10.14
N GLU A 158 -32.08 -5.14 8.99
CA GLU A 158 -33.24 -5.96 8.63
C GLU A 158 -32.89 -7.43 8.26
N ASN A 159 -31.59 -7.71 7.97
CA ASN A 159 -31.17 -9.01 7.47
C ASN A 159 -30.44 -9.80 8.56
N ASN A 160 -30.49 -11.14 8.44
CA ASN A 160 -29.79 -12.04 9.34
C ASN A 160 -28.29 -12.08 9.06
N LEU A 161 -27.51 -12.65 10.00
CA LEU A 161 -26.05 -12.78 9.90
C LEU A 161 -25.61 -13.45 8.57
N HIS A 162 -26.32 -14.49 8.13
CA HIS A 162 -25.95 -15.23 6.92
C HIS A 162 -26.02 -14.34 5.66
N TYR A 163 -27.02 -13.47 5.57
CA TYR A 163 -27.09 -12.50 4.49
C TYR A 163 -25.88 -11.57 4.46
N TRP A 164 -25.48 -11.03 5.63
CA TRP A 164 -24.35 -10.12 5.71
C TRP A 164 -23.02 -10.79 5.41
N VAL A 165 -22.84 -12.04 5.83
CA VAL A 165 -21.66 -12.86 5.47
C VAL A 165 -21.60 -13.08 3.96
N ASP A 166 -22.71 -13.48 3.33
CA ASP A 166 -22.77 -13.67 1.88
C ASP A 166 -22.50 -12.37 1.10
N GLN A 167 -23.01 -11.22 1.60
CA GLN A 167 -22.68 -9.91 1.02
C GLN A 167 -21.20 -9.55 1.18
N ALA A 168 -20.60 -9.85 2.33
CA ALA A 168 -19.18 -9.62 2.56
C ALA A 168 -18.31 -10.46 1.62
N GLU A 169 -18.59 -11.76 1.47
CA GLU A 169 -17.84 -12.64 0.57
C GLU A 169 -17.88 -12.18 -0.89
N LYS A 170 -19.02 -11.62 -1.33
CA LYS A 170 -19.22 -11.14 -2.70
C LYS A 170 -18.65 -9.75 -2.96
N ASN A 171 -18.75 -8.87 -1.97
CA ASN A 171 -18.53 -7.44 -2.18
C ASN A 171 -17.29 -6.88 -1.49
N ASN A 172 -16.73 -7.56 -0.48
CA ASN A 172 -15.55 -7.09 0.23
C ASN A 172 -14.35 -7.01 -0.71
N HIS A 173 -13.77 -5.82 -0.83
CA HIS A 173 -12.66 -5.54 -1.72
C HIS A 173 -11.37 -6.24 -1.28
N SER A 174 -11.16 -6.44 0.02
CA SER A 174 -10.00 -7.18 0.53
C SER A 174 -10.04 -8.66 0.10
N ILE A 175 -11.22 -9.31 0.17
CA ILE A 175 -11.42 -10.69 -0.31
C ILE A 175 -11.21 -10.78 -1.83
N LYS A 176 -11.72 -9.79 -2.58
CA LYS A 176 -11.51 -9.72 -4.04
C LYS A 176 -10.02 -9.56 -4.37
N ALA A 177 -9.31 -8.70 -3.64
CA ALA A 177 -7.87 -8.51 -3.81
C ALA A 177 -7.11 -9.83 -3.55
N GLN A 178 -7.42 -10.54 -2.47
CA GLN A 178 -6.77 -11.81 -2.15
C GLN A 178 -7.07 -12.91 -3.19
N ARG A 179 -8.27 -12.92 -3.75
CA ARG A 179 -8.60 -13.82 -4.88
C ARG A 179 -7.75 -13.54 -6.10
N LEU A 180 -7.50 -12.26 -6.42
CA LEU A 180 -6.61 -11.86 -7.52
C LEU A 180 -5.14 -12.23 -7.26
N VAL A 181 -4.68 -12.16 -6.00
CA VAL A 181 -3.36 -12.70 -5.60
C VAL A 181 -3.25 -14.18 -5.94
N PHE A 182 -4.25 -14.97 -5.58
CA PHE A 182 -4.27 -16.40 -5.89
C PHE A 182 -4.28 -16.66 -7.41
N GLU A 183 -5.10 -15.95 -8.19
CA GLU A 183 -5.11 -16.09 -9.64
C GLU A 183 -3.77 -15.64 -10.28
N ALA A 184 -3.16 -14.57 -9.78
CA ALA A 184 -1.83 -14.13 -10.23
C ALA A 184 -0.75 -15.18 -9.93
N SER A 185 -0.83 -15.89 -8.79
CA SER A 185 0.08 -16.97 -8.44
C SER A 185 0.00 -18.17 -9.41
N LYS A 186 -1.19 -18.49 -9.91
CA LYS A 186 -1.39 -19.49 -10.95
C LYS A 186 -0.72 -19.07 -12.28
N LYS A 187 -0.81 -17.79 -12.64
CA LYS A 187 -0.10 -17.27 -13.83
C LYS A 187 1.42 -17.30 -13.65
N MET A 188 1.91 -17.10 -12.43
CA MET A 188 3.34 -17.29 -12.11
C MET A 188 3.80 -18.72 -12.33
N ILE A 189 3.01 -19.75 -11.97
CA ILE A 189 3.32 -21.15 -12.30
C ILE A 189 3.46 -21.32 -13.82
N SER A 190 2.52 -20.76 -14.59
CA SER A 190 2.56 -20.78 -16.05
C SER A 190 3.80 -20.09 -16.62
N GLN A 191 4.18 -18.94 -16.03
CA GLN A 191 5.40 -18.22 -16.37
C GLN A 191 6.65 -19.08 -16.14
N ARG A 192 6.76 -19.74 -14.96
CA ARG A 192 7.90 -20.60 -14.64
C ARG A 192 7.97 -21.83 -15.53
N ARG A 193 6.82 -22.42 -15.92
CA ARG A 193 6.74 -23.50 -16.91
C ARG A 193 7.15 -23.04 -18.31
N GLY A 194 6.94 -21.78 -18.64
CA GLY A 194 7.39 -21.16 -19.88
C GLY A 194 8.90 -21.22 -20.11
N ALA A 195 9.70 -21.42 -19.06
CA ALA A 195 11.14 -21.63 -19.16
C ALA A 195 11.55 -22.91 -19.92
N TYR A 196 10.63 -23.84 -20.14
CA TYR A 196 10.83 -25.03 -20.96
C TYR A 196 10.39 -24.82 -22.41
N MET A 197 9.76 -23.71 -22.73
CA MET A 197 9.25 -23.42 -24.07
C MET A 197 10.30 -22.72 -24.92
N PRO A 198 10.26 -22.91 -26.26
CA PRO A 198 11.14 -22.17 -27.15
C PRO A 198 10.89 -20.67 -27.07
N GLN A 199 11.97 -19.90 -27.27
CA GLN A 199 11.90 -18.46 -27.50
C GLN A 199 12.26 -18.17 -28.93
N VAL A 200 11.51 -17.31 -29.60
CA VAL A 200 11.72 -16.95 -30.99
C VAL A 200 11.88 -15.45 -31.10
N SER A 201 12.99 -14.99 -31.67
CA SER A 201 13.29 -13.57 -31.87
C SER A 201 13.70 -13.29 -33.31
N LEU A 202 13.28 -12.17 -33.85
CA LEU A 202 13.81 -11.58 -35.09
C LEU A 202 14.97 -10.68 -34.70
N VAL A 203 16.13 -10.91 -35.32
CA VAL A 203 17.35 -10.13 -35.09
C VAL A 203 17.72 -9.42 -36.40
N LEU A 204 17.86 -8.11 -36.32
CA LEU A 204 18.39 -7.23 -37.34
C LEU A 204 19.65 -6.59 -36.79
N GLN A 205 20.79 -6.83 -37.42
CA GLN A 205 22.08 -6.27 -37.00
C GLN A 205 22.80 -5.64 -38.19
N ARG A 206 23.26 -4.42 -37.98
CA ARG A 206 24.22 -3.76 -38.89
C ARG A 206 25.49 -3.46 -38.11
N GLN A 207 26.63 -3.86 -38.67
CA GLN A 207 27.94 -3.63 -38.09
C GLN A 207 28.87 -3.05 -39.17
N ASP A 208 29.41 -1.89 -38.88
CA ASP A 208 30.51 -1.27 -39.63
C ASP A 208 31.75 -1.34 -38.73
N SER A 209 32.81 -2.01 -39.20
CA SER A 209 34.01 -2.20 -38.42
C SER A 209 35.23 -1.89 -39.28
N ASP A 210 36.09 -1.06 -38.74
CA ASP A 210 37.38 -0.69 -39.31
C ASP A 210 38.47 -1.03 -38.27
N VAL A 211 38.62 -2.32 -37.99
CA VAL A 211 39.57 -2.83 -36.99
C VAL A 211 40.52 -3.80 -37.64
N GLY A 212 41.82 -3.51 -37.52
CA GLY A 212 42.88 -4.44 -37.94
C GLY A 212 42.98 -5.59 -36.94
N PHE A 213 43.39 -6.76 -37.46
CA PHE A 213 43.66 -7.98 -36.67
C PHE A 213 45.03 -8.51 -37.01
N ASP A 214 45.84 -8.82 -35.98
CA ASP A 214 47.12 -9.55 -36.07
C ASP A 214 47.99 -9.22 -37.28
N ASN A 215 48.58 -8.04 -37.36
CA ASN A 215 49.45 -7.62 -38.45
C ASN A 215 48.81 -7.64 -39.87
N MET A 216 47.52 -7.81 -40.00
CA MET A 216 46.80 -7.61 -41.24
C MET A 216 46.38 -6.15 -41.41
N PRO A 217 46.46 -5.61 -42.62
CA PRO A 217 45.99 -4.24 -42.86
C PRO A 217 44.50 -4.07 -42.53
N LEU A 218 44.14 -2.89 -42.04
CA LEU A 218 42.77 -2.46 -41.76
C LEU A 218 41.84 -2.85 -42.92
N GLN A 219 40.95 -3.79 -42.68
CA GLN A 219 39.93 -4.19 -43.62
C GLN A 219 38.58 -3.71 -43.15
N ARG A 220 38.05 -2.74 -43.84
CA ARG A 220 36.68 -2.25 -43.57
C ARG A 220 35.70 -3.35 -43.88
N SER A 221 34.87 -3.67 -42.91
CA SER A 221 33.79 -4.65 -43.01
C SER A 221 32.45 -4.00 -42.70
N ASP A 222 31.55 -3.95 -43.68
CA ASP A 222 30.14 -3.56 -43.51
C ASP A 222 29.28 -4.83 -43.63
N ASN A 223 28.66 -5.19 -42.52
CA ASN A 223 27.85 -6.42 -42.42
C ASN A 223 26.45 -6.11 -42.00
N THR A 224 25.46 -6.57 -42.80
CA THR A 224 24.02 -6.49 -42.43
C THR A 224 23.51 -7.93 -42.32
N TYR A 225 22.93 -8.23 -41.16
CA TYR A 225 22.35 -9.53 -40.84
C TYR A 225 20.89 -9.39 -40.49
N ILE A 226 20.03 -10.20 -41.10
CA ILE A 226 18.63 -10.40 -40.74
C ILE A 226 18.42 -11.88 -40.52
N GLY A 227 17.92 -12.24 -39.34
CA GLY A 227 17.74 -13.66 -39.02
C GLY A 227 16.67 -13.87 -37.96
N VAL A 228 16.19 -15.10 -37.88
CA VAL A 228 15.33 -15.57 -36.80
C VAL A 228 16.19 -16.43 -35.88
N ASP A 229 16.25 -16.04 -34.63
CA ASP A 229 16.89 -16.80 -33.55
C ASP A 229 15.84 -17.62 -32.80
N VAL A 230 16.09 -18.93 -32.65
CA VAL A 230 15.24 -19.85 -31.90
C VAL A 230 16.10 -20.51 -30.83
N SER A 231 15.80 -20.15 -29.57
CA SER A 231 16.47 -20.71 -28.40
C SER A 231 15.57 -21.68 -27.65
N VAL A 232 16.03 -22.89 -27.43
CA VAL A 232 15.33 -23.94 -26.68
C VAL A 232 16.23 -24.44 -25.56
N PRO A 233 15.92 -24.16 -24.29
CA PRO A 233 16.71 -24.65 -23.16
C PRO A 233 16.43 -26.13 -22.93
N ILE A 234 17.40 -26.99 -23.23
CA ILE A 234 17.31 -28.47 -23.08
C ILE A 234 17.50 -28.87 -21.61
N TYR A 235 18.49 -28.27 -20.95
CA TYR A 235 18.83 -28.57 -19.57
C TYR A 235 19.41 -27.33 -18.86
N ALA A 236 18.89 -27.01 -17.70
CA ALA A 236 19.32 -25.85 -16.90
C ALA A 236 19.74 -26.26 -15.47
N GLY A 237 20.42 -27.40 -15.31
CA GLY A 237 20.92 -27.82 -14.00
C GLY A 237 19.86 -28.03 -12.91
N GLY A 238 18.60 -28.25 -13.29
CA GLY A 238 17.49 -28.42 -12.35
C GLY A 238 16.85 -27.14 -11.86
N SER A 239 17.37 -25.94 -12.21
CA SER A 239 16.87 -24.65 -11.77
C SER A 239 15.41 -24.41 -12.18
N ASN A 240 15.03 -24.73 -13.42
CA ASN A 240 13.65 -24.59 -13.90
C ASN A 240 12.66 -25.44 -13.08
N ARG A 241 13.06 -26.67 -12.70
CA ARG A 241 12.24 -27.55 -11.87
C ARG A 241 12.06 -26.99 -10.46
N ALA A 242 13.13 -26.43 -9.89
CA ALA A 242 13.08 -25.78 -8.57
C ALA A 242 12.18 -24.54 -8.60
N ALA A 243 12.29 -23.68 -9.63
CA ALA A 243 11.46 -22.51 -9.81
C ALA A 243 9.96 -22.84 -9.97
N VAL A 244 9.61 -23.92 -10.68
CA VAL A 244 8.21 -24.38 -10.77
C VAL A 244 7.70 -24.89 -9.43
N ARG A 245 8.52 -25.61 -8.65
CA ARG A 245 8.13 -26.07 -7.30
C ARG A 245 7.91 -24.91 -6.35
N GLU A 246 8.80 -23.92 -6.38
CA GLU A 246 8.66 -22.67 -5.61
C GLU A 246 7.34 -21.97 -5.95
N ALA A 247 7.05 -21.76 -7.23
CA ALA A 247 5.81 -21.12 -7.67
C ALA A 247 4.55 -21.90 -7.24
N ASN A 248 4.58 -23.25 -7.26
CA ASN A 248 3.48 -24.06 -6.74
C ASN A 248 3.30 -23.87 -5.23
N SER A 249 4.38 -23.81 -4.44
CA SER A 249 4.30 -23.56 -2.99
C SER A 249 3.75 -22.18 -2.70
N GLN A 250 4.16 -21.16 -3.44
CA GLN A 250 3.62 -19.80 -3.31
C GLN A 250 2.13 -19.74 -3.65
N SER A 251 1.67 -20.49 -4.66
CA SER A 251 0.25 -20.58 -5.00
C SER A 251 -0.57 -21.26 -3.90
N LEU A 252 -0.03 -22.29 -3.23
CA LEU A 252 -0.67 -22.92 -2.08
C LEU A 252 -0.76 -21.98 -0.87
N ILE A 253 0.26 -21.15 -0.64
CA ILE A 253 0.23 -20.10 0.40
C ILE A 253 -0.91 -19.13 0.09
N ALA A 254 -0.97 -18.58 -1.13
CA ALA A 254 -2.01 -17.64 -1.53
C ALA A 254 -3.43 -18.25 -1.47
N GLU A 255 -3.57 -19.55 -1.75
CA GLU A 255 -4.85 -20.26 -1.61
C GLU A 255 -5.29 -20.37 -0.14
N ASN A 256 -4.34 -20.70 0.76
CA ASN A 256 -4.64 -20.79 2.19
C ASN A 256 -4.96 -19.41 2.79
N GLU A 257 -4.26 -18.35 2.39
CA GLU A 257 -4.55 -16.98 2.80
C GLU A 257 -5.93 -16.49 2.31
N LEU A 258 -6.43 -17.01 1.19
CA LEU A 258 -7.79 -16.72 0.73
C LEU A 258 -8.87 -17.44 1.55
N ARG A 259 -8.53 -18.57 2.18
CA ARG A 259 -9.47 -19.39 2.97
C ARG A 259 -9.54 -19.00 4.45
N GLY A 260 -8.45 -18.36 4.96
CA GLY A 260 -8.33 -17.92 6.37
C GLY A 260 -8.81 -16.55 6.62
#